data_b281e39453b56ff23c7518ae14e2c470
#
_entry.id   b281e39453b56ff23c7518ae14e2c470
#
_cell.length_a   1.000
_cell.length_b   1.000
_cell.length_c   1.000
_cell.angle_alpha   90.00
_cell.angle_beta   90.00
_cell.angle_gamma   90.00
#
_symmetry.space_group_name_H-M   'P 1'
#
loop_
_entity.id
_entity.type
_entity.pdbx_description
1 polymer ?
#
loop_
_entity_poly.entity_id
_entity_poly.type
_entity_poly.pdbx_seq_one_letter_code
_entity_poly.pdbx_strand_id
1 'polypeptide(L)'
;TQSRSSAASDVYKRQGKWGDLIYGFANGYDSSPVAHMNENSEVKSIGNSTTTPKDMVTFNDVKQVIFVLCDSVCRRMREQGFMAKTVCITIRDNELMSFNRQHTTEIHTNLTKDITNTAIELFKKSYKMEKPLRSIGVSVTDFIHDDQPHQMSLLRDEKRLIQNEQLDKTLDRLKKRFGNYAVRPAVLLDDKELSDFNPKEDHTIHPVGYL
;
A
#
# COMPACT_ATOMS: atom_id res chain seq x y z
N THR A 1 28.03 10.54 -40.51
CA THR A 1 26.59 10.26 -40.66
C THR A 1 26.25 9.08 -39.80
N GLN A 2 25.76 9.36 -38.58
CA GLN A 2 25.23 8.33 -37.71
C GLN A 2 23.90 7.84 -38.31
N SER A 3 23.87 6.59 -38.75
CA SER A 3 22.62 5.91 -39.13
C SER A 3 21.76 5.74 -37.86
N ARG A 4 20.72 6.53 -37.73
CA ARG A 4 19.70 6.31 -36.68
C ARG A 4 19.10 4.93 -36.93
N SER A 5 19.22 4.04 -35.95
CA SER A 5 18.60 2.72 -36.00
C SER A 5 17.09 2.88 -36.27
N SER A 6 16.62 2.34 -37.39
CA SER A 6 15.18 2.37 -37.75
C SER A 6 14.29 1.72 -36.72
N ALA A 7 14.80 0.74 -35.97
CA ALA A 7 14.10 0.06 -34.88
C ALA A 7 13.79 1.00 -33.69
N ALA A 8 14.74 1.87 -33.29
CA ALA A 8 14.48 2.83 -32.21
C ALA A 8 13.43 3.88 -32.61
N SER A 9 13.44 4.32 -33.88
CA SER A 9 12.44 5.24 -34.41
C SER A 9 11.03 4.64 -34.50
N ASP A 10 10.91 3.34 -34.75
CA ASP A 10 9.63 2.65 -34.82
C ASP A 10 9.01 2.42 -33.43
N VAL A 11 9.85 2.14 -32.42
CA VAL A 11 9.37 1.91 -31.03
C VAL A 11 8.71 3.16 -30.46
N TYR A 12 9.32 4.36 -30.57
CA TYR A 12 8.70 5.55 -30.00
C TYR A 12 7.47 6.02 -30.79
N LYS A 13 7.40 5.80 -32.10
CA LYS A 13 6.21 6.13 -32.92
C LYS A 13 4.98 5.32 -32.51
N ARG A 14 5.14 4.09 -32.02
CA ARG A 14 4.06 3.25 -31.51
C ARG A 14 3.50 3.71 -30.17
N GLN A 15 4.22 4.55 -29.43
CA GLN A 15 3.83 5.03 -28.11
C GLN A 15 2.97 6.31 -28.13
N GLY A 16 2.64 6.85 -29.31
CA GLY A 16 1.84 8.05 -29.46
C GLY A 16 2.42 9.26 -28.71
N LYS A 17 1.61 10.01 -28.00
CA LYS A 17 2.05 11.22 -27.25
C LYS A 17 3.20 10.96 -26.28
N TRP A 18 3.27 9.80 -25.69
CA TRP A 18 4.38 9.40 -24.79
C TRP A 18 5.68 9.21 -25.56
N GLY A 19 5.61 8.73 -26.79
CA GLY A 19 6.77 8.60 -27.64
C GLY A 19 7.42 9.94 -27.98
N ASP A 20 6.63 10.95 -28.30
CA ASP A 20 7.11 12.30 -28.56
C ASP A 20 7.77 12.93 -27.33
N LEU A 21 7.15 12.72 -26.15
CA LEU A 21 7.69 13.19 -24.87
C LEU A 21 9.04 12.53 -24.54
N ILE A 22 9.12 11.20 -24.63
CA ILE A 22 10.36 10.44 -24.38
C ILE A 22 11.46 10.83 -25.38
N TYR A 23 11.08 11.04 -26.64
CA TYR A 23 12.02 11.51 -27.64
C TYR A 23 12.55 12.91 -27.30
N GLY A 24 11.69 13.83 -26.84
CA GLY A 24 12.09 15.14 -26.35
C GLY A 24 13.10 15.02 -25.21
N PHE A 25 12.79 14.25 -24.17
CA PHE A 25 13.68 14.03 -23.03
C PHE A 25 15.04 13.43 -23.44
N ALA A 26 15.04 12.44 -24.32
CA ALA A 26 16.27 11.82 -24.84
C ALA A 26 17.15 12.79 -25.64
N ASN A 27 16.59 13.87 -26.17
CA ASN A 27 17.30 14.93 -26.85
C ASN A 27 17.58 16.18 -25.97
N GLY A 28 17.29 16.10 -24.66
CA GLY A 28 17.53 17.18 -23.71
C GLY A 28 16.46 18.28 -23.71
N TYR A 29 15.33 18.06 -24.35
CA TYR A 29 14.19 18.98 -24.35
C TYR A 29 13.25 18.63 -23.21
N ASP A 30 13.48 19.20 -22.04
CA ASP A 30 12.56 19.16 -20.90
C ASP A 30 12.37 20.58 -20.38
N SER A 31 11.12 21.06 -20.42
CA SER A 31 10.73 22.36 -19.90
C SER A 31 10.02 22.25 -18.54
N SER A 32 9.99 21.06 -17.96
CA SER A 32 9.35 20.85 -16.66
C SER A 32 10.07 21.67 -15.58
N PRO A 33 9.37 22.46 -14.78
CA PRO A 33 10.00 23.18 -13.69
C PRO A 33 10.55 22.20 -12.65
N VAL A 34 11.71 22.50 -12.11
CA VAL A 34 12.25 21.76 -10.98
C VAL A 34 11.38 22.06 -9.76
N ALA A 35 10.82 21.03 -9.14
CA ALA A 35 10.02 21.20 -7.94
C ALA A 35 10.85 21.83 -6.81
N HIS A 36 10.29 22.84 -6.14
CA HIS A 36 10.94 23.45 -4.99
C HIS A 36 10.86 22.51 -3.78
N MET A 37 11.93 22.49 -2.96
CA MET A 37 12.05 21.61 -1.79
C MET A 37 10.90 21.79 -0.76
N ASN A 38 10.18 22.90 -0.82
CA ASN A 38 9.04 23.22 0.05
C ASN A 38 7.68 23.10 -0.65
N GLU A 39 7.61 22.61 -1.86
CA GLU A 39 6.34 22.26 -2.48
C GLU A 39 5.78 21.02 -1.81
N ASN A 40 4.86 21.25 -0.87
CA ASN A 40 4.09 20.18 -0.23
C ASN A 40 3.20 19.53 -1.29
N SER A 41 3.67 18.42 -1.87
CA SER A 41 2.78 17.56 -2.63
C SER A 41 1.80 16.92 -1.66
N GLU A 42 0.51 17.16 -1.82
CA GLU A 42 -0.52 16.52 -1.01
C GLU A 42 -0.36 14.99 -1.10
N VAL A 43 -0.33 14.34 0.07
CA VAL A 43 -0.29 12.88 0.14
C VAL A 43 -1.62 12.32 -0.35
N LYS A 44 -1.63 11.68 -1.50
CA LYS A 44 -2.85 11.12 -2.13
C LYS A 44 -3.17 9.70 -1.70
N SER A 45 -2.14 8.92 -1.37
CA SER A 45 -2.30 7.53 -0.93
C SER A 45 -1.14 7.09 -0.04
N ILE A 46 -1.43 6.19 0.89
CA ILE A 46 -0.43 5.48 1.68
C ILE A 46 -0.70 3.98 1.47
N GLY A 47 0.29 3.25 0.99
CA GLY A 47 0.12 1.83 0.72
C GLY A 47 1.44 1.08 0.77
N ASN A 48 1.31 -0.23 0.90
CA ASN A 48 2.40 -1.20 0.75
C ASN A 48 1.89 -2.42 -0.01
N SER A 49 2.79 -3.06 -0.73
CA SER A 49 2.55 -4.33 -1.41
C SER A 49 3.76 -5.23 -1.24
N THR A 50 3.53 -6.53 -1.30
CA THR A 50 4.62 -7.51 -1.27
C THR A 50 4.37 -8.63 -2.25
N THR A 51 5.46 -9.13 -2.84
CA THR A 51 5.49 -10.42 -3.50
C THR A 51 6.00 -11.42 -2.48
N THR A 52 5.20 -12.42 -2.18
CA THR A 52 5.51 -13.39 -1.13
C THR A 52 6.59 -14.39 -1.57
N PRO A 53 7.41 -14.91 -0.64
CA PRO A 53 8.44 -15.89 -0.96
C PRO A 53 7.88 -17.18 -1.58
N LYS A 54 6.68 -17.55 -1.17
CA LYS A 54 5.87 -18.64 -1.73
C LYS A 54 4.48 -18.19 -2.08
N ASP A 55 3.82 -18.88 -2.99
CA ASP A 55 2.44 -18.55 -3.36
C ASP A 55 1.50 -18.79 -2.18
N MET A 56 0.59 -17.83 -1.95
CA MET A 56 -0.46 -17.94 -0.93
C MET A 56 -1.59 -18.81 -1.49
N VAL A 57 -1.83 -19.96 -0.87
CA VAL A 57 -2.79 -20.96 -1.33
C VAL A 57 -4.07 -20.94 -0.50
N THR A 58 -3.97 -20.56 0.76
CA THR A 58 -5.10 -20.51 1.68
C THR A 58 -5.51 -19.08 2.02
N PHE A 59 -6.77 -18.93 2.42
CA PHE A 59 -7.25 -17.65 2.96
C PHE A 59 -6.45 -17.20 4.20
N ASN A 60 -5.96 -18.15 5.00
CA ASN A 60 -5.16 -17.83 6.18
C ASN A 60 -3.80 -17.24 5.82
N ASP A 61 -3.16 -17.72 4.76
CA ASP A 61 -1.90 -17.16 4.24
C ASP A 61 -2.09 -15.69 3.86
N VAL A 62 -3.13 -15.42 3.06
CA VAL A 62 -3.48 -14.05 2.63
C VAL A 62 -3.81 -13.16 3.83
N LYS A 63 -4.53 -13.67 4.81
CA LYS A 63 -4.90 -12.93 6.02
C LYS A 63 -3.65 -12.49 6.79
N GLN A 64 -2.64 -13.35 6.95
CA GLN A 64 -1.39 -13.00 7.63
C GLN A 64 -0.67 -11.86 6.92
N VAL A 65 -0.52 -11.94 5.60
CA VAL A 65 0.14 -10.90 4.81
C VAL A 65 -0.64 -9.57 4.90
N ILE A 66 -1.98 -9.60 4.80
CA ILE A 66 -2.82 -8.41 4.98
C ILE A 66 -2.58 -7.76 6.35
N PHE A 67 -2.47 -8.55 7.43
CA PHE A 67 -2.18 -8.01 8.77
C PHE A 67 -0.86 -7.24 8.81
N VAL A 68 0.21 -7.79 8.25
CA VAL A 68 1.52 -7.14 8.21
C VAL A 68 1.47 -5.83 7.40
N LEU A 69 0.83 -5.86 6.24
CA LEU A 69 0.70 -4.70 5.37
C LEU A 69 -0.14 -3.60 6.02
N CYS A 70 -1.30 -3.94 6.60
CA CYS A 70 -2.18 -2.99 7.27
C CYS A 70 -1.50 -2.35 8.49
N ASP A 71 -0.77 -3.12 9.30
CA ASP A 71 -0.01 -2.59 10.44
C ASP A 71 0.99 -1.52 9.98
N SER A 72 1.73 -1.79 8.93
CA SER A 72 2.70 -0.84 8.36
C SER A 72 2.02 0.41 7.78
N VAL A 73 0.93 0.25 7.02
CA VAL A 73 0.18 1.35 6.41
C VAL A 73 -0.44 2.24 7.49
N CYS A 74 -1.10 1.66 8.48
CA CYS A 74 -1.76 2.40 9.57
C CYS A 74 -0.77 3.14 10.45
N ARG A 75 0.38 2.52 10.77
CA ARG A 75 1.45 3.20 11.52
C ARG A 75 1.96 4.42 10.76
N ARG A 76 2.26 4.32 9.45
CA ARG A 76 2.70 5.45 8.63
C ARG A 76 1.63 6.54 8.54
N MET A 77 0.36 6.16 8.47
CA MET A 77 -0.77 7.09 8.47
C MET A 77 -0.83 7.88 9.78
N ARG A 78 -0.73 7.20 10.94
CA ARG A 78 -0.68 7.86 12.26
C ARG A 78 0.59 8.70 12.47
N GLU A 79 1.76 8.25 11.96
CA GLU A 79 3.02 9.04 12.00
C GLU A 79 2.88 10.38 11.25
N GLN A 80 2.04 10.43 10.23
CA GLN A 80 1.80 11.63 9.42
C GLN A 80 0.53 12.41 9.83
N GLY A 81 -0.17 11.98 10.88
CA GLY A 81 -1.38 12.62 11.38
C GLY A 81 -2.57 12.51 10.43
N PHE A 82 -2.70 11.41 9.69
CA PHE A 82 -3.81 11.19 8.77
C PHE A 82 -4.80 10.13 9.26
N MET A 83 -6.04 10.30 8.84
CA MET A 83 -7.11 9.31 8.88
C MET A 83 -7.61 9.10 7.46
N ALA A 84 -7.90 7.86 7.07
CA ALA A 84 -8.35 7.51 5.73
C ALA A 84 -9.78 6.96 5.75
N LYS A 85 -10.47 7.08 4.61
CA LYS A 85 -11.84 6.58 4.44
C LYS A 85 -11.92 5.45 3.43
N THR A 86 -11.05 5.41 2.43
CA THR A 86 -11.09 4.41 1.37
C THR A 86 -9.95 3.42 1.51
N VAL A 87 -10.27 2.14 1.55
CA VAL A 87 -9.31 1.02 1.58
C VAL A 87 -9.32 0.33 0.24
N CYS A 88 -8.15 0.14 -0.35
CA CYS A 88 -7.95 -0.56 -1.61
C CYS A 88 -7.04 -1.76 -1.40
N ILE A 89 -7.38 -2.89 -2.02
CA ILE A 89 -6.51 -4.06 -2.14
C ILE A 89 -6.11 -4.26 -3.59
N THR A 90 -4.87 -4.63 -3.81
CA THR A 90 -4.33 -5.07 -5.10
C THR A 90 -3.97 -6.53 -4.97
N ILE A 91 -4.42 -7.35 -5.89
CA ILE A 91 -4.22 -8.80 -5.89
C ILE A 91 -3.57 -9.18 -7.21
N ARG A 92 -2.55 -10.03 -7.15
CA ARG A 92 -1.93 -10.65 -8.31
C ARG A 92 -1.81 -12.15 -8.09
N ASP A 93 -2.33 -12.93 -9.03
CA ASP A 93 -2.21 -14.38 -8.99
C ASP A 93 -0.84 -14.88 -9.49
N ASN A 94 -0.65 -16.19 -9.49
CA ASN A 94 0.58 -16.85 -9.95
C ASN A 94 0.73 -16.85 -11.48
N GLU A 95 -0.31 -16.51 -12.24
CA GLU A 95 -0.26 -16.26 -13.68
C GLU A 95 -0.02 -14.78 -14.01
N LEU A 96 0.29 -13.97 -13.00
CA LEU A 96 0.57 -12.53 -13.09
C LEU A 96 -0.64 -11.66 -13.48
N MET A 97 -1.86 -12.20 -13.46
CA MET A 97 -3.06 -11.42 -13.62
C MET A 97 -3.33 -10.58 -12.36
N SER A 98 -3.54 -9.29 -12.56
CA SER A 98 -3.72 -8.34 -11.45
C SER A 98 -5.06 -7.65 -11.52
N PHE A 99 -5.67 -7.41 -10.36
CA PHE A 99 -6.84 -6.57 -10.25
C PHE A 99 -6.87 -5.83 -8.92
N ASN A 100 -7.60 -4.73 -8.89
CA ASN A 100 -7.78 -3.91 -7.70
C ASN A 100 -9.24 -3.91 -7.28
N ARG A 101 -9.48 -3.81 -5.97
CA ARG A 101 -10.80 -3.57 -5.39
C ARG A 101 -10.67 -2.54 -4.29
N GLN A 102 -11.68 -1.69 -4.17
CA GLN A 102 -11.70 -0.69 -3.10
C GLN A 102 -13.07 -0.65 -2.42
N HIS A 103 -13.06 -0.19 -1.20
CA HIS A 103 -14.25 0.06 -0.40
C HIS A 103 -14.08 1.35 0.39
N THR A 104 -15.08 2.22 0.31
CA THR A 104 -15.14 3.45 1.08
C THR A 104 -15.96 3.20 2.33
N THR A 105 -15.37 3.38 3.50
CA THR A 105 -16.04 3.23 4.80
C THR A 105 -16.92 4.44 5.10
N GLU A 106 -17.80 4.33 6.09
CA GLU A 106 -18.69 5.45 6.46
C GLU A 106 -17.92 6.62 7.08
N ILE A 107 -16.90 6.33 7.87
CA ILE A 107 -16.11 7.31 8.61
C ILE A 107 -14.61 7.16 8.31
N HIS A 108 -13.86 8.25 8.50
CA HIS A 108 -12.40 8.22 8.47
C HIS A 108 -11.86 7.50 9.71
N THR A 109 -10.82 6.70 9.53
CA THR A 109 -10.17 5.95 10.61
C THR A 109 -8.68 5.76 10.33
N ASN A 110 -7.88 5.67 11.39
CA ASN A 110 -6.48 5.25 11.35
C ASN A 110 -6.23 4.02 12.22
N LEU A 111 -7.31 3.39 12.70
CA LEU A 111 -7.24 2.18 13.52
C LEU A 111 -6.83 0.97 12.67
N THR A 112 -5.78 0.31 13.10
CA THR A 112 -5.25 -0.89 12.43
C THR A 112 -6.32 -1.98 12.29
N LYS A 113 -7.14 -2.16 13.32
CA LYS A 113 -8.22 -3.15 13.34
C LYS A 113 -9.28 -2.88 12.26
N ASP A 114 -9.71 -1.63 12.11
CA ASP A 114 -10.77 -1.26 11.16
C ASP A 114 -10.30 -1.44 9.72
N ILE A 115 -9.10 -0.91 9.40
CA ILE A 115 -8.50 -1.05 8.07
C ILE A 115 -8.26 -2.52 7.72
N THR A 116 -7.74 -3.31 8.67
CA THR A 116 -7.48 -4.74 8.46
C THR A 116 -8.77 -5.52 8.22
N ASN A 117 -9.81 -5.28 9.01
CA ASN A 117 -11.09 -5.95 8.82
C ASN A 117 -11.71 -5.59 7.47
N THR A 118 -11.68 -4.31 7.09
CA THR A 118 -12.18 -3.85 5.79
C THR A 118 -11.41 -4.51 4.64
N ALA A 119 -10.08 -4.58 4.71
CA ALA A 119 -9.26 -5.23 3.69
C ALA A 119 -9.55 -6.74 3.56
N ILE A 120 -9.72 -7.43 4.70
CA ILE A 120 -10.06 -8.86 4.74
C ILE A 120 -11.46 -9.13 4.17
N GLU A 121 -12.45 -8.32 4.54
CA GLU A 121 -13.80 -8.46 4.00
C GLU A 121 -13.86 -8.18 2.51
N LEU A 122 -13.13 -7.14 2.07
CA LEU A 122 -13.03 -6.79 0.66
C LEU A 122 -12.38 -7.92 -0.14
N PHE A 123 -11.34 -8.54 0.41
CA PHE A 123 -10.70 -9.71 -0.18
C PHE A 123 -11.68 -10.89 -0.31
N LYS A 124 -12.37 -11.26 0.78
CA LYS A 124 -13.35 -12.36 0.80
C LYS A 124 -14.47 -12.19 -0.22
N LYS A 125 -14.94 -10.94 -0.40
CA LYS A 125 -16.01 -10.63 -1.36
C LYS A 125 -15.51 -10.67 -2.80
N SER A 126 -14.23 -10.38 -3.04
CA SER A 126 -13.66 -10.18 -4.37
C SER A 126 -12.96 -11.40 -4.95
N TYR A 127 -12.45 -12.29 -4.11
CA TYR A 127 -11.62 -13.43 -4.55
C TYR A 127 -11.89 -14.70 -3.74
N LYS A 128 -12.14 -15.80 -4.45
CA LYS A 128 -12.50 -17.10 -3.86
C LYS A 128 -11.34 -18.09 -3.78
N MET A 129 -10.10 -17.62 -3.91
CA MET A 129 -8.90 -18.48 -3.95
C MET A 129 -8.94 -19.51 -5.09
N GLU A 130 -9.42 -19.11 -6.26
CA GLU A 130 -9.49 -19.97 -7.44
C GLU A 130 -8.09 -20.34 -7.95
N LYS A 131 -7.13 -19.45 -7.78
CA LYS A 131 -5.70 -19.64 -8.07
C LYS A 131 -4.86 -19.17 -6.89
N PRO A 132 -3.66 -19.73 -6.70
CA PRO A 132 -2.71 -19.22 -5.72
C PRO A 132 -2.34 -17.76 -6.01
N LEU A 133 -2.09 -16.99 -4.97
CA LEU A 133 -1.71 -15.58 -5.08
C LEU A 133 -0.21 -15.40 -4.91
N ARG A 134 0.39 -14.66 -5.83
CA ARG A 134 1.81 -14.33 -5.84
C ARG A 134 2.14 -13.06 -5.10
N SER A 135 1.23 -12.08 -5.16
CA SER A 135 1.45 -10.75 -4.59
C SER A 135 0.14 -10.15 -4.11
N ILE A 136 0.22 -9.40 -3.02
CA ILE A 136 -0.90 -8.63 -2.50
C ILE A 136 -0.42 -7.27 -2.01
N GLY A 137 -1.28 -6.26 -2.16
CA GLY A 137 -1.05 -4.91 -1.66
C GLY A 137 -2.27 -4.38 -0.92
N VAL A 138 -2.02 -3.48 0.02
CA VAL A 138 -3.05 -2.69 0.71
C VAL A 138 -2.67 -1.23 0.62
N SER A 139 -3.62 -0.39 0.24
CA SER A 139 -3.46 1.06 0.22
C SER A 139 -4.70 1.74 0.75
N VAL A 140 -4.51 2.95 1.27
CA VAL A 140 -5.58 3.80 1.78
C VAL A 140 -5.52 5.17 1.11
N THR A 141 -6.68 5.77 0.91
CA THR A 141 -6.85 7.08 0.27
C THR A 141 -7.98 7.84 0.95
N ASP A 142 -8.27 9.04 0.45
CA ASP A 142 -9.32 9.90 0.97
C ASP A 142 -9.00 10.30 2.43
N PHE A 143 -7.97 11.16 2.55
CA PHE A 143 -7.41 11.54 3.83
C PHE A 143 -8.05 12.81 4.40
N ILE A 144 -8.14 12.82 5.74
CA ILE A 144 -8.26 14.04 6.54
C ILE A 144 -7.14 14.04 7.58
N HIS A 145 -6.79 15.21 8.10
CA HIS A 145 -5.90 15.28 9.25
C HIS A 145 -6.64 14.88 10.52
N ASP A 146 -5.96 14.20 11.43
CA ASP A 146 -6.51 13.66 12.68
C ASP A 146 -6.86 14.74 13.72
N ASP A 147 -6.35 15.96 13.54
CA ASP A 147 -6.67 17.17 14.32
C ASP A 147 -7.95 17.88 13.84
N GLN A 148 -8.49 17.49 12.68
CA GLN A 148 -9.71 18.11 12.14
C GLN A 148 -10.97 17.55 12.81
N PRO A 149 -11.97 18.39 13.07
CA PRO A 149 -13.27 17.92 13.53
C PRO A 149 -13.84 16.90 12.51
N HIS A 150 -14.12 15.71 12.95
CA HIS A 150 -14.75 14.69 12.11
C HIS A 150 -16.02 14.16 12.79
N GLN A 151 -16.97 13.75 11.97
CA GLN A 151 -18.22 13.21 12.46
C GLN A 151 -18.01 11.85 13.12
N MET A 152 -18.35 11.74 14.38
CA MET A 152 -18.37 10.48 15.09
C MET A 152 -19.66 9.71 14.78
N SER A 153 -19.56 8.40 14.64
CA SER A 153 -20.76 7.56 14.49
C SER A 153 -21.43 7.33 15.84
N LEU A 154 -22.70 7.66 15.93
CA LEU A 154 -23.53 7.37 17.13
C LEU A 154 -23.68 5.87 17.42
N LEU A 155 -23.39 5.01 16.44
CA LEU A 155 -23.52 3.55 16.55
C LEU A 155 -22.25 2.87 17.06
N ARG A 156 -21.13 3.60 17.21
CA ARG A 156 -19.87 3.04 17.70
C ARG A 156 -19.69 3.29 19.20
N ASP A 157 -19.20 2.26 19.88
CA ASP A 157 -18.80 2.36 21.28
C ASP A 157 -17.54 3.23 21.41
N GLU A 158 -17.74 4.46 21.89
CA GLU A 158 -16.66 5.45 22.05
C GLU A 158 -15.54 4.96 22.97
N LYS A 159 -15.87 4.23 24.04
CA LYS A 159 -14.88 3.67 24.96
C LYS A 159 -13.95 2.69 24.24
N ARG A 160 -14.51 1.85 23.38
CA ARG A 160 -13.71 0.90 22.57
C ARG A 160 -12.86 1.60 21.52
N LEU A 161 -13.34 2.68 20.94
CA LEU A 161 -12.57 3.49 20.00
C LEU A 161 -11.32 4.06 20.68
N ILE A 162 -11.49 4.74 21.81
CA ILE A 162 -10.42 5.32 22.61
C ILE A 162 -9.41 4.24 23.05
N GLN A 163 -9.89 3.08 23.49
CA GLN A 163 -9.03 1.97 23.89
C GLN A 163 -8.19 1.44 22.71
N ASN A 164 -8.81 1.28 21.52
CA ASN A 164 -8.10 0.82 20.34
C ASN A 164 -7.05 1.85 19.86
N GLU A 165 -7.36 3.14 19.90
CA GLU A 165 -6.40 4.21 19.59
C GLU A 165 -5.21 4.20 20.55
N GLN A 166 -5.48 4.08 21.85
CA GLN A 166 -4.42 3.99 22.87
C GLN A 166 -3.56 2.75 22.68
N LEU A 167 -4.18 1.63 22.32
CA LEU A 167 -3.49 0.38 22.01
C LEU A 167 -2.58 0.56 20.80
N ASP A 168 -3.08 1.06 19.68
CA ASP A 168 -2.31 1.28 18.46
C ASP A 168 -1.13 2.24 18.71
N LYS A 169 -1.37 3.37 19.37
CA LYS A 169 -0.30 4.33 19.75
C LYS A 169 0.75 3.70 20.68
N THR A 170 0.34 2.79 21.55
CA THR A 170 1.26 2.08 22.45
C THR A 170 2.09 1.06 21.69
N LEU A 171 1.46 0.29 20.81
CA LEU A 171 2.15 -0.67 19.94
C LEU A 171 3.16 0.03 19.03
N ASP A 172 2.80 1.17 18.44
CA ASP A 172 3.70 1.97 17.61
C ASP A 172 4.94 2.43 18.39
N ARG A 173 4.76 2.91 19.65
CA ARG A 173 5.87 3.29 20.53
C ARG A 173 6.78 2.11 20.90
N LEU A 174 6.21 0.95 21.19
CA LEU A 174 6.96 -0.27 21.47
C LEU A 174 7.78 -0.72 20.25
N LYS A 175 7.16 -0.75 19.07
CA LYS A 175 7.84 -1.09 17.81
C LYS A 175 8.94 -0.10 17.44
N LYS A 176 8.71 1.19 17.68
CA LYS A 176 9.75 2.23 17.46
C LYS A 176 10.97 2.04 18.38
N ARG A 177 10.75 1.59 19.63
CA ARG A 177 11.82 1.45 20.64
C ARG A 177 12.53 0.10 20.54
N PHE A 178 11.82 -0.99 20.29
CA PHE A 178 12.33 -2.35 20.41
C PHE A 178 12.38 -3.11 19.07
N GLY A 179 12.01 -2.45 17.96
CA GLY A 179 11.95 -3.04 16.63
C GLY A 179 10.57 -3.54 16.23
N ASN A 180 10.39 -3.73 14.94
CA ASN A 180 9.09 -4.04 14.33
C ASN A 180 8.48 -5.37 14.80
N TYR A 181 9.32 -6.31 15.21
CA TYR A 181 8.93 -7.66 15.63
C TYR A 181 8.70 -7.82 17.14
N ALA A 182 8.92 -6.76 17.94
CA ALA A 182 8.82 -6.81 19.40
C ALA A 182 7.42 -7.19 19.91
N VAL A 183 6.37 -6.75 19.22
CA VAL A 183 4.98 -7.08 19.53
C VAL A 183 4.23 -7.38 18.24
N ARG A 184 3.66 -8.57 18.16
CA ARG A 184 2.94 -9.04 16.97
C ARG A 184 1.66 -9.77 17.34
N PRO A 185 0.58 -9.69 16.53
CA PRO A 185 -0.59 -10.55 16.68
C PRO A 185 -0.21 -12.03 16.58
N ALA A 186 -0.81 -12.88 17.42
CA ALA A 186 -0.51 -14.31 17.46
C ALA A 186 -0.76 -15.02 16.11
N VAL A 187 -1.70 -14.53 15.30
CA VAL A 187 -1.98 -15.07 13.97
C VAL A 187 -0.76 -15.03 13.03
N LEU A 188 0.20 -14.14 13.28
CA LEU A 188 1.44 -14.05 12.51
C LEU A 188 2.50 -15.09 12.91
N LEU A 189 2.23 -15.92 13.91
CA LEU A 189 3.11 -17.01 14.32
C LEU A 189 2.84 -18.31 13.56
N ASP A 190 1.71 -18.40 12.85
CA ASP A 190 1.31 -19.61 12.11
C ASP A 190 2.29 -19.91 10.96
N ASP A 191 2.67 -18.86 10.21
CA ASP A 191 3.63 -18.98 9.11
C ASP A 191 4.59 -17.79 9.11
N LYS A 192 5.79 -18.04 9.61
CA LYS A 192 6.84 -17.01 9.69
C LYS A 192 7.37 -16.60 8.31
N GLU A 193 7.39 -17.51 7.35
CA GLU A 193 7.88 -17.22 6.01
C GLU A 193 7.00 -16.15 5.32
N LEU A 194 5.68 -16.18 5.57
CA LEU A 194 4.73 -15.21 5.04
C LEU A 194 4.57 -13.94 5.89
N SER A 195 5.03 -13.95 7.14
CA SER A 195 4.80 -12.86 8.09
C SER A 195 6.06 -12.16 8.58
N ASP A 196 7.24 -12.75 8.40
CA ASP A 196 8.52 -12.18 8.85
C ASP A 196 9.15 -11.26 7.80
N PHE A 197 8.42 -10.21 7.42
CA PHE A 197 8.95 -9.12 6.61
C PHE A 197 8.52 -7.77 7.18
N ASN A 198 9.36 -6.75 6.94
CA ASN A 198 9.07 -5.38 7.36
C ASN A 198 8.83 -4.50 6.12
N PRO A 199 7.56 -4.21 5.75
CA PRO A 199 7.26 -3.46 4.53
C PRO A 199 7.88 -2.06 4.47
N LYS A 200 8.37 -1.53 5.59
CA LYS A 200 9.01 -0.21 5.66
C LYS A 200 10.51 -0.26 5.36
N GLU A 201 11.18 -1.33 5.75
CA GLU A 201 12.65 -1.48 5.69
C GLU A 201 13.07 -2.46 4.61
N ASP A 202 12.29 -3.55 4.44
CA ASP A 202 12.54 -4.57 3.42
C ASP A 202 11.97 -4.16 2.05
N HIS A 203 11.73 -2.85 1.84
CA HIS A 203 11.33 -2.36 0.56
C HIS A 203 12.49 -2.56 -0.41
N THR A 204 12.58 -3.74 -0.95
CA THR A 204 13.41 -4.00 -2.11
C THR A 204 12.89 -3.07 -3.19
N ILE A 205 13.58 -1.96 -3.40
CA ILE A 205 13.48 -1.24 -4.66
C ILE A 205 13.89 -2.30 -5.67
N HIS A 206 12.90 -2.98 -6.27
CA HIS A 206 13.18 -3.65 -7.50
C HIS A 206 13.74 -2.53 -8.38
N PRO A 207 14.98 -2.59 -8.84
CA PRO A 207 15.36 -1.78 -9.97
C PRO A 207 14.37 -2.25 -11.04
N VAL A 208 13.27 -1.53 -11.14
CA VAL A 208 12.35 -1.63 -12.27
C VAL A 208 13.27 -1.46 -13.42
N GLY A 209 13.43 -2.52 -14.19
CA GLY A 209 14.47 -2.58 -15.16
C GLY A 209 14.61 -1.29 -15.93
N TYR A 210 15.61 -0.58 -15.59
CA TYR A 210 16.21 0.41 -16.43
C TYR A 210 17.04 -0.36 -17.45
N LEU A 211 16.36 -1.17 -18.24
CA LEU A 211 16.90 -1.76 -19.47
C LEU A 211 15.89 -1.54 -20.57
#